data_1d3c14365ddf0f87bae356353bfff7d2
#
_entry.id   1d3c14365ddf0f87bae356353bfff7d2
#
_cell.length_a   1.000
_cell.length_b   1.000
_cell.length_c   1.000
_cell.angle_alpha   90.00
_cell.angle_beta   90.00
_cell.angle_gamma   90.00
#
_symmetry.space_group_name_H-M   'P 1'
#
loop_
_entity.id
_entity.type
_entity.pdbx_description
1 polymer ?
#
loop_
_entity_poly.entity_id
_entity_poly.type
_entity_poly.pdbx_seq_one_letter_code
_entity_poly.pdbx_strand_id
1 'polypeptide(L)'
;MSRRVDYRYDECGLGNVILKDLTVCIDDDGDEVVTIPNVNLLHQTLLVQVAGKESGLLPKEIRFLRTEMGLTQAQLGQLVGRDGQSVGRWERGEMPIEQAHEMILRMAAGEHADQVVTSMMELATRTMPAASERPYLIDASDPDHYRALEAVAA
;
A
#
# COMPACT_ATOMS: atom_id res chain seq x y z
N MET A 1 -25.56 4.68 17.84
CA MET A 1 -24.42 4.99 18.71
C MET A 1 -23.14 4.71 17.93
N SER A 2 -22.09 5.45 18.18
CA SER A 2 -20.81 5.25 17.47
C SER A 2 -19.65 5.27 18.47
N ARG A 3 -18.56 4.59 18.12
CA ARG A 3 -17.32 4.65 18.88
C ARG A 3 -16.12 4.64 17.94
N ARG A 4 -14.95 5.03 18.43
CA ARG A 4 -13.71 4.99 17.66
C ARG A 4 -12.91 3.76 18.05
N VAL A 5 -12.37 3.08 17.04
CA VAL A 5 -11.57 1.86 17.23
C VAL A 5 -10.36 1.89 16.31
N ASP A 6 -9.35 1.09 16.65
CA ASP A 6 -8.28 0.75 15.74
C ASP A 6 -8.70 -0.51 14.99
N TYR A 7 -8.77 -0.43 13.67
CA TYR A 7 -9.29 -1.50 12.82
C TYR A 7 -8.19 -2.03 11.90
N ARG A 8 -7.99 -3.33 11.91
CA ARG A 8 -7.09 -3.99 10.98
C ARG A 8 -7.77 -4.15 9.62
N TYR A 9 -7.24 -3.45 8.62
CA TYR A 9 -7.80 -3.44 7.27
C TYR A 9 -7.05 -4.45 6.39
N ASP A 10 -7.60 -5.64 6.23
CA ASP A 10 -6.98 -6.72 5.46
C ASP A 10 -7.51 -6.81 4.02
N GLU A 11 -8.60 -6.14 3.71
CA GLU A 11 -9.31 -6.23 2.44
C GLU A 11 -8.48 -5.75 1.24
N CYS A 12 -7.44 -4.93 1.49
CA CYS A 12 -6.52 -4.49 0.44
C CYS A 12 -5.45 -5.52 0.09
N GLY A 13 -5.34 -6.61 0.84
CA GLY A 13 -4.36 -7.68 0.59
C GLY A 13 -2.98 -7.45 1.22
N LEU A 14 -2.76 -6.34 1.91
CA LEU A 14 -1.45 -6.04 2.54
C LEU A 14 -1.26 -6.78 3.87
N GLY A 15 -2.32 -6.97 4.64
CA GLY A 15 -2.28 -7.71 5.90
C GLY A 15 -1.67 -6.97 7.09
N ASN A 16 -1.11 -5.80 6.88
CA ASN A 16 -0.44 -5.01 7.93
C ASN A 16 -0.87 -3.54 7.94
N VAL A 17 -2.11 -3.30 7.55
CA VAL A 17 -2.71 -1.96 7.57
C VAL A 17 -3.58 -1.82 8.81
N ILE A 18 -3.37 -0.75 9.57
CA ILE A 18 -4.17 -0.44 10.75
C ILE A 18 -4.76 0.96 10.57
N LEU A 19 -6.09 1.03 10.58
CA LEU A 19 -6.82 2.29 10.56
C LEU A 19 -7.00 2.75 12.00
N LYS A 20 -6.34 3.84 12.34
CA LYS A 20 -6.40 4.43 13.68
C LYS A 20 -7.62 5.34 13.82
N ASP A 21 -8.30 5.26 14.94
CA ASP A 21 -9.43 6.11 15.26
C ASP A 21 -10.57 6.05 14.23
N LEU A 22 -10.81 4.87 13.67
CA LEU A 22 -11.93 4.67 12.77
C LEU A 22 -13.24 4.73 13.55
N THR A 23 -14.21 5.51 13.05
CA THR A 23 -15.54 5.56 13.63
C THR A 23 -16.36 4.37 13.15
N VAL A 24 -16.84 3.55 14.09
CA VAL A 24 -17.74 2.44 13.80
C VAL A 24 -19.12 2.74 14.42
N CYS A 25 -20.16 2.29 13.73
CA CYS A 25 -21.53 2.40 14.21
C CYS A 25 -21.91 1.14 14.98
N ILE A 26 -22.76 1.32 15.99
CA ILE A 26 -23.37 0.22 16.73
C ILE A 26 -24.83 0.17 16.30
N ASP A 27 -25.26 -0.98 15.78
CA ASP A 27 -26.65 -1.16 15.35
C ASP A 27 -27.62 -1.35 16.54
N ASP A 28 -28.89 -1.52 16.23
CA ASP A 28 -29.94 -1.66 17.24
C ASP A 28 -29.80 -2.95 18.07
N ASP A 29 -29.12 -3.96 17.52
CA ASP A 29 -28.85 -5.23 18.21
C ASP A 29 -27.59 -5.18 19.07
N GLY A 30 -26.85 -4.08 19.02
CA GLY A 30 -25.62 -3.90 19.78
C GLY A 30 -24.36 -4.39 19.05
N ASP A 31 -24.49 -4.78 17.78
CA ASP A 31 -23.37 -5.23 16.96
C ASP A 31 -22.64 -4.06 16.31
N GLU A 32 -21.31 -4.22 16.19
CA GLU A 32 -20.51 -3.21 15.52
C GLU A 32 -20.60 -3.37 14.00
N VAL A 33 -21.00 -2.30 13.33
CA VAL A 33 -21.03 -2.22 11.87
C VAL A 33 -19.85 -1.38 11.42
N VAL A 34 -18.88 -2.04 10.76
CA VAL A 34 -17.70 -1.37 10.24
C VAL A 34 -18.00 -0.90 8.81
N THR A 35 -17.95 0.40 8.62
CA THR A 35 -18.05 1.01 7.29
C THR A 35 -16.84 1.89 7.09
N ILE A 36 -16.16 1.72 5.96
CA ILE A 36 -14.99 2.52 5.63
C ILE A 36 -15.41 3.52 4.55
N PRO A 37 -15.69 4.79 4.93
CA PRO A 37 -16.05 5.81 3.94
C PRO A 37 -14.82 6.20 3.11
N ASN A 38 -15.06 6.65 1.87
CA ASN A 38 -14.01 7.12 0.96
C ASN A 38 -12.89 6.08 0.77
N VAL A 39 -13.27 4.84 0.49
CA VAL A 39 -12.31 3.74 0.34
C VAL A 39 -11.30 4.03 -0.79
N ASN A 40 -11.70 4.75 -1.83
CA ASN A 40 -10.79 5.13 -2.91
C ASN A 40 -9.69 6.08 -2.42
N LEU A 41 -10.03 7.04 -1.57
CA LEU A 41 -9.04 7.93 -0.94
C LEU A 41 -8.13 7.16 -0.01
N LEU A 42 -8.66 6.21 0.76
CA LEU A 42 -7.85 5.33 1.61
C LEU A 42 -6.84 4.56 0.78
N HIS A 43 -7.26 3.93 -0.32
CA HIS A 43 -6.37 3.17 -1.20
C HIS A 43 -5.33 4.06 -1.87
N GLN A 44 -5.70 5.28 -2.27
CA GLN A 44 -4.74 6.24 -2.81
C GLN A 44 -3.68 6.63 -1.77
N THR A 45 -4.09 6.86 -0.53
CA THR A 45 -3.17 7.14 0.58
C THR A 45 -2.22 5.98 0.82
N LEU A 46 -2.73 4.75 0.81
CA LEU A 46 -1.91 3.54 0.95
C LEU A 46 -0.96 3.38 -0.25
N LEU A 47 -1.43 3.64 -1.46
CA LEU A 47 -0.61 3.55 -2.67
C LEU A 47 0.64 4.43 -2.56
N VAL A 48 0.46 5.69 -2.16
CA VAL A 48 1.57 6.63 -1.97
C VAL A 48 2.49 6.15 -0.86
N GLN A 49 1.94 5.68 0.24
CA GLN A 49 2.72 5.21 1.39
C GLN A 49 3.56 3.98 1.04
N VAL A 50 2.99 3.01 0.32
CA VAL A 50 3.71 1.81 -0.13
C VAL A 50 4.77 2.17 -1.16
N ALA A 51 4.43 3.02 -2.15
CA ALA A 51 5.37 3.45 -3.17
C ALA A 51 6.57 4.20 -2.57
N GLY A 52 6.36 4.93 -1.47
CA GLY A 52 7.39 5.68 -0.77
C GLY A 52 8.07 4.94 0.39
N LYS A 53 7.81 3.64 0.55
CA LYS A 53 8.37 2.84 1.65
C LYS A 53 9.89 2.95 1.74
N GLU A 54 10.44 3.01 2.95
CA GLU A 54 11.87 3.20 3.20
C GLU A 54 12.72 1.94 3.09
N SER A 55 12.12 0.81 2.72
CA SER A 55 12.81 -0.45 2.49
C SER A 55 12.27 -1.13 1.23
N GLY A 56 12.84 -2.25 0.86
CA GLY A 56 12.38 -3.01 -0.32
C GLY A 56 10.93 -3.45 -0.20
N LEU A 57 10.27 -3.59 -1.34
CA LEU A 57 8.88 -4.02 -1.39
C LEU A 57 8.74 -5.51 -1.09
N LEU A 58 7.74 -5.86 -0.30
CA LEU A 58 7.32 -7.23 -0.10
C LEU A 58 6.52 -7.72 -1.33
N PRO A 59 6.46 -9.04 -1.58
CA PRO A 59 5.67 -9.59 -2.69
C PRO A 59 4.22 -9.10 -2.71
N LYS A 60 3.56 -9.04 -1.57
CA LYS A 60 2.18 -8.55 -1.45
C LYS A 60 2.06 -7.06 -1.77
N GLU A 61 3.12 -6.28 -1.54
CA GLU A 61 3.15 -4.85 -1.86
C GLU A 61 3.30 -4.62 -3.36
N ILE A 62 4.09 -5.44 -4.04
CA ILE A 62 4.20 -5.41 -5.50
C ILE A 62 2.82 -5.66 -6.13
N ARG A 63 2.13 -6.68 -5.65
CA ARG A 63 0.78 -6.99 -6.12
C ARG A 63 -0.20 -5.85 -5.82
N PHE A 64 -0.13 -5.28 -4.63
CA PHE A 64 -0.98 -4.15 -4.24
C PHE A 64 -0.81 -2.97 -5.19
N LEU A 65 0.43 -2.55 -5.45
CA LEU A 65 0.70 -1.44 -6.38
C LEU A 65 0.18 -1.75 -7.78
N ARG A 66 0.41 -2.96 -8.28
CA ARG A 66 -0.07 -3.38 -9.60
C ARG A 66 -1.59 -3.32 -9.69
N THR A 67 -2.29 -3.90 -8.73
CA THR A 67 -3.76 -3.96 -8.75
C THR A 67 -4.38 -2.58 -8.60
N GLU A 68 -3.80 -1.72 -7.76
CA GLU A 68 -4.26 -0.34 -7.60
C GLU A 68 -4.08 0.48 -8.88
N MET A 69 -3.04 0.22 -9.65
CA MET A 69 -2.84 0.86 -10.96
C MET A 69 -3.73 0.26 -12.06
N GLY A 70 -4.50 -0.79 -11.76
CA GLY A 70 -5.37 -1.43 -12.73
C GLY A 70 -4.63 -2.24 -13.79
N LEU A 71 -3.40 -2.70 -13.51
CA LEU A 71 -2.58 -3.42 -14.47
C LEU A 71 -2.68 -4.94 -14.27
N THR A 72 -2.65 -5.68 -15.38
CA THR A 72 -2.41 -7.12 -15.33
C THR A 72 -0.93 -7.40 -15.08
N GLN A 73 -0.59 -8.63 -14.73
CA GLN A 73 0.82 -9.03 -14.59
C GLN A 73 1.60 -8.81 -15.90
N ALA A 74 0.98 -9.12 -17.03
CA ALA A 74 1.62 -8.90 -18.35
C ALA A 74 1.84 -7.41 -18.63
N GLN A 75 0.88 -6.56 -18.29
CA GLN A 75 1.00 -5.12 -18.47
C GLN A 75 2.08 -4.52 -17.58
N LEU A 76 2.17 -4.94 -16.32
CA LEU A 76 3.25 -4.49 -15.46
C LEU A 76 4.61 -4.99 -15.98
N GLY A 77 4.68 -6.23 -16.41
CA GLY A 77 5.89 -6.77 -17.04
C GLY A 77 6.38 -5.91 -18.19
N GLN A 78 5.46 -5.55 -19.08
CA GLN A 78 5.76 -4.67 -20.22
C GLN A 78 6.28 -3.31 -19.76
N LEU A 79 5.67 -2.72 -18.72
CA LEU A 79 6.06 -1.43 -18.19
C LEU A 79 7.50 -1.43 -17.67
N VAL A 80 7.89 -2.49 -16.95
CA VAL A 80 9.22 -2.57 -16.32
C VAL A 80 10.26 -3.29 -17.19
N GLY A 81 9.88 -3.75 -18.40
CA GLY A 81 10.81 -4.44 -19.30
C GLY A 81 10.97 -5.92 -18.99
N ARG A 82 9.96 -6.56 -18.42
CA ARG A 82 9.93 -8.00 -18.13
C ARG A 82 8.64 -8.61 -18.66
N ASP A 83 8.40 -9.87 -18.39
CA ASP A 83 7.17 -10.56 -18.76
C ASP A 83 6.24 -10.75 -17.56
N GLY A 84 5.00 -11.17 -17.84
CA GLY A 84 4.00 -11.40 -16.79
C GLY A 84 4.36 -12.55 -15.85
N GLN A 85 5.11 -13.54 -16.31
CA GLN A 85 5.56 -14.65 -15.47
C GLN A 85 6.56 -14.18 -14.41
N SER A 86 7.47 -13.28 -14.79
CA SER A 86 8.40 -12.66 -13.84
C SER A 86 7.65 -11.91 -12.76
N VAL A 87 6.66 -11.11 -13.13
CA VAL A 87 5.81 -10.38 -12.18
C VAL A 87 5.10 -11.36 -11.24
N GLY A 88 4.52 -12.41 -11.77
CA GLY A 88 3.88 -13.45 -10.96
C GLY A 88 4.82 -14.09 -9.95
N ARG A 89 6.07 -14.34 -10.33
CA ARG A 89 7.08 -14.90 -9.42
C ARG A 89 7.46 -13.91 -8.33
N TRP A 90 7.56 -12.63 -8.64
CA TRP A 90 7.79 -11.59 -7.63
C TRP A 90 6.67 -11.58 -6.60
N GLU A 91 5.42 -11.63 -7.07
CA GLU A 91 4.22 -11.55 -6.21
C GLU A 91 4.03 -12.79 -5.34
N ARG A 92 4.57 -13.93 -5.75
CA ARG A 92 4.53 -15.18 -4.96
C ARG A 92 5.77 -15.36 -4.07
N GLY A 93 6.73 -14.44 -4.15
CA GLY A 93 7.98 -14.55 -3.40
C GLY A 93 8.94 -15.61 -3.92
N GLU A 94 8.71 -16.12 -5.13
CA GLU A 94 9.56 -17.14 -5.75
C GLU A 94 10.85 -16.57 -6.33
N MET A 95 10.86 -15.28 -6.64
CA MET A 95 12.01 -14.59 -7.22
C MET A 95 12.00 -13.14 -6.69
N PRO A 96 13.16 -12.63 -6.22
CA PRO A 96 13.23 -11.23 -5.79
C PRO A 96 13.13 -10.29 -6.98
N ILE A 97 12.47 -9.16 -6.80
CA ILE A 97 12.46 -8.10 -7.80
C ILE A 97 13.81 -7.37 -7.80
N GLU A 98 14.34 -7.10 -8.98
CA GLU A 98 15.58 -6.35 -9.12
C GLU A 98 15.33 -4.86 -8.82
N GLN A 99 16.34 -4.18 -8.29
CA GLN A 99 16.26 -2.78 -7.90
C GLN A 99 15.69 -1.87 -9.00
N ALA A 100 16.19 -2.04 -10.24
CA ALA A 100 15.73 -1.20 -11.35
C ALA A 100 14.24 -1.36 -11.62
N HIS A 101 13.73 -2.59 -11.59
CA HIS A 101 12.32 -2.87 -11.81
C HIS A 101 11.45 -2.33 -10.66
N GLU A 102 11.94 -2.48 -9.43
CA GLU A 102 11.24 -1.94 -8.26
C GLU A 102 11.15 -0.42 -8.32
N MET A 103 12.20 0.26 -8.71
CA MET A 103 12.22 1.71 -8.87
C MET A 103 11.20 2.18 -9.90
N ILE A 104 11.13 1.51 -11.06
CA ILE A 104 10.17 1.83 -12.12
C ILE A 104 8.73 1.63 -11.61
N LEU A 105 8.48 0.52 -10.91
CA LEU A 105 7.17 0.26 -10.33
C LEU A 105 6.76 1.35 -9.34
N ARG A 106 7.65 1.74 -8.44
CA ARG A 106 7.36 2.79 -7.45
C ARG A 106 7.12 4.14 -8.11
N MET A 107 7.88 4.50 -9.13
CA MET A 107 7.69 5.74 -9.86
C MET A 107 6.35 5.75 -10.61
N ALA A 108 6.02 4.64 -11.26
CA ALA A 108 4.74 4.51 -11.95
C ALA A 108 3.55 4.63 -10.99
N ALA A 109 3.66 4.01 -9.82
CA ALA A 109 2.63 4.12 -8.78
C ALA A 109 2.47 5.57 -8.29
N GLY A 110 3.56 6.28 -8.11
CA GLY A 110 3.55 7.69 -7.73
C GLY A 110 2.86 8.57 -8.79
N GLU A 111 3.15 8.33 -10.06
CA GLU A 111 2.49 9.04 -11.17
C GLU A 111 0.99 8.71 -11.21
N HIS A 112 0.63 7.46 -11.01
CA HIS A 112 -0.77 7.03 -10.99
C HIS A 112 -1.56 7.75 -9.89
N ALA A 113 -0.94 7.96 -8.73
CA ALA A 113 -1.55 8.70 -7.63
C ALA A 113 -1.54 10.22 -7.83
N ASP A 114 -1.04 10.70 -8.96
CA ASP A 114 -0.87 12.13 -9.28
C ASP A 114 -0.03 12.86 -8.22
N GLN A 115 0.98 12.18 -7.69
CA GLN A 115 1.90 12.72 -6.69
C GLN A 115 3.33 12.35 -7.00
N VAL A 116 4.24 13.28 -6.75
CA VAL A 116 5.68 12.99 -6.75
C VAL A 116 6.02 12.42 -5.38
N VAL A 117 6.17 11.09 -5.30
CA VAL A 117 6.40 10.40 -4.02
C VAL A 117 7.81 10.69 -3.49
N THR A 118 8.81 10.59 -4.36
CA THR A 118 10.19 10.75 -3.96
C THR A 118 11.08 10.87 -5.20
N SER A 119 12.31 11.33 -5.01
CA SER A 119 13.28 11.40 -6.11
C SER A 119 13.84 10.01 -6.45
N MET A 120 14.39 9.86 -7.65
CA MET A 120 15.03 8.62 -8.05
C MET A 120 16.20 8.24 -7.13
N MET A 121 16.96 9.24 -6.66
CA MET A 121 18.06 9.02 -5.71
C MET A 121 17.56 8.44 -4.38
N GLU A 122 16.46 8.99 -3.86
CA GLU A 122 15.85 8.49 -2.63
C GLU A 122 15.29 7.08 -2.81
N LEU A 123 14.64 6.79 -3.94
CA LEU A 123 14.15 5.46 -4.26
C LEU A 123 15.30 4.44 -4.34
N ALA A 124 16.41 4.81 -4.97
CA ALA A 124 17.57 3.94 -5.04
C ALA A 124 18.09 3.57 -3.66
N THR A 125 18.11 4.54 -2.73
CA THR A 125 18.51 4.31 -1.34
C THR A 125 17.53 3.40 -0.61
N ARG A 126 16.22 3.56 -0.85
CA ARG A 126 15.16 2.78 -0.18
C ARG A 126 15.04 1.35 -0.71
N THR A 127 15.38 1.11 -1.96
CA THR A 127 15.33 -0.23 -2.56
C THR A 127 16.55 -1.08 -2.22
N MET A 128 17.65 -0.48 -1.76
CA MET A 128 18.86 -1.21 -1.36
C MET A 128 18.68 -2.02 -0.06
N PRO A 129 18.02 -1.48 0.97
CA PRO A 129 17.79 -2.26 2.19
C PRO A 129 16.88 -3.46 1.93
N ALA A 130 17.06 -4.52 2.72
CA ALA A 130 16.21 -5.69 2.67
C ALA A 130 14.76 -5.30 2.92
N ALA A 131 13.84 -5.98 2.24
CA ALA A 131 12.40 -5.78 2.44
C ALA A 131 12.03 -6.08 3.89
N SER A 132 11.21 -5.22 4.49
CA SER A 132 10.76 -5.37 5.86
C SER A 132 9.26 -5.16 5.94
N GLU A 133 8.63 -5.86 6.88
CA GLU A 133 7.20 -5.73 7.13
C GLU A 133 6.99 -4.78 8.31
N ARG A 134 6.65 -3.52 8.01
CA ARG A 134 6.24 -2.55 9.02
C ARG A 134 4.76 -2.26 8.84
N PRO A 135 4.02 -2.01 9.93
CA PRO A 135 2.60 -1.68 9.81
C PRO A 135 2.43 -0.34 9.09
N TYR A 136 1.42 -0.27 8.23
CA TYR A 136 0.97 0.99 7.64
C TYR A 136 -0.13 1.54 8.54
N LEU A 137 0.14 2.66 9.19
CA LEU A 137 -0.78 3.33 10.10
C LEU A 137 -1.42 4.50 9.38
N ILE A 138 -2.75 4.53 9.42
CA ILE A 138 -3.54 5.59 8.79
C ILE A 138 -4.40 6.25 9.86
N ASP A 139 -4.34 7.58 9.94
CA ASP A 139 -5.29 8.35 10.74
C ASP A 139 -6.63 8.36 10.00
N ALA A 140 -7.60 7.63 10.53
CA ALA A 140 -8.95 7.48 9.96
C ALA A 140 -9.99 8.28 10.71
N SER A 141 -9.57 9.27 11.53
CA SER A 141 -10.50 10.09 12.31
C SER A 141 -11.33 11.03 11.44
N ASP A 142 -10.79 11.48 10.30
CA ASP A 142 -11.48 12.31 9.31
C ASP A 142 -11.53 11.58 7.98
N PRO A 143 -12.72 11.04 7.56
CA PRO A 143 -12.84 10.30 6.30
C PRO A 143 -12.57 11.13 5.04
N ASP A 144 -12.61 12.44 5.13
CA ASP A 144 -12.32 13.31 3.99
C ASP A 144 -10.82 13.60 3.87
N HIS A 145 -10.04 13.30 4.92
CA HIS A 145 -8.61 13.59 4.98
C HIS A 145 -7.85 12.47 5.67
N TYR A 146 -7.78 11.29 5.03
CA TYR A 146 -6.92 10.23 5.52
C TYR A 146 -5.46 10.66 5.46
N ARG A 147 -4.70 10.40 6.53
CA ARG A 147 -3.28 10.75 6.62
C ARG A 147 -2.47 9.55 7.05
N ALA A 148 -1.31 9.39 6.41
CA ALA A 148 -0.34 8.40 6.83
C ALA A 148 0.31 8.84 8.14
N LEU A 149 0.46 7.88 9.06
CA LEU A 149 1.19 8.08 10.32
C LEU A 149 2.51 7.32 10.25
N GLU A 150 3.54 7.85 10.91
CA GLU A 150 4.80 7.13 11.00
C GLU A 150 4.67 6.00 12.03
N ALA A 151 5.12 4.79 11.62
CA ALA A 151 5.23 3.69 12.56
C ALA A 151 6.38 3.96 13.52
N VAL A 152 6.10 3.84 14.82
CA VAL A 152 7.14 3.96 15.83
C VAL A 152 8.05 2.74 15.68
N ALA A 153 9.34 2.98 15.50
CA ALA A 153 10.34 1.91 15.46
C ALA A 153 10.34 1.18 16.81
N ALA A 154 10.00 -0.09 16.75
CA ALA A 154 10.04 -0.93 17.93
C ALA A 154 11.48 -1.28 18.28
#